data_1f87592fa614cba507bb5272b40aeac1
#
_entry.id   1f87592fa614cba507bb5272b40aeac1
#
_cell.length_a   1.000
_cell.length_b   1.000
_cell.length_c   1.000
_cell.angle_alpha   90.00
_cell.angle_beta   90.00
_cell.angle_gamma   90.00
#
_symmetry.space_group_name_H-M   'P 1'
#
loop_
_entity.id
_entity.type
_entity.pdbx_description
1 polymer ?
#
loop_
_entity_poly.entity_id
_entity_poly.type
_entity_poly.pdbx_seq_one_letter_code
_entity_poly.pdbx_strand_id
1 'polypeptide(L)'
;MPVDNNISKGVLPAQAIEKMVAAGQIRSRAPVLPDQIQPSSIDLRLGSEAFRVRASFLANGDATITSKLEQYRLHTLDLTRPAVLEKGCVYIVPLQEELALPEHISGKANPKSSTGRLDIFTRLITDEGRQFEMVPAGYHGRLYAEVVPRTFSVVVRQGERLSQLRLFQGDYAPSDALLRELENE
;
A
#
# COMPACT_ATOMS: atom_id res chain seq x y z
N MET A 1 5.73 32.87 2.61
CA MET A 1 7.01 32.57 1.92
C MET A 1 6.68 31.62 0.78
N PRO A 2 7.10 31.87 -0.46
CA PRO A 2 6.82 30.96 -1.56
C PRO A 2 7.57 29.65 -1.27
N VAL A 3 6.84 28.55 -1.35
CA VAL A 3 7.39 27.19 -1.25
C VAL A 3 8.29 26.99 -2.45
N ASP A 4 9.55 26.67 -2.18
CA ASP A 4 10.58 26.39 -3.18
C ASP A 4 10.08 25.29 -4.14
N ASN A 5 9.77 25.67 -5.38
CA ASN A 5 9.23 24.81 -6.43
C ASN A 5 10.31 23.91 -7.08
N ASN A 6 11.43 23.71 -6.41
CA ASN A 6 12.54 22.91 -6.91
C ASN A 6 12.63 21.54 -6.22
N ILE A 7 11.46 20.86 -6.05
CA ILE A 7 11.47 19.50 -5.58
C ILE A 7 11.71 18.60 -6.80
N SER A 8 12.85 17.92 -6.80
CA SER A 8 13.24 16.98 -7.86
C SER A 8 12.15 15.92 -8.07
N LYS A 9 11.76 15.70 -9.32
CA LYS A 9 10.86 14.60 -9.71
C LYS A 9 11.48 13.26 -9.31
N GLY A 10 10.67 12.32 -8.86
CA GLY A 10 11.13 10.98 -8.54
C GLY A 10 10.63 10.45 -7.20
N VAL A 11 11.33 9.45 -6.69
CA VAL A 11 11.01 8.78 -5.41
C VAL A 11 11.28 9.71 -4.24
N LEU A 12 10.33 9.78 -3.31
CA LEU A 12 10.48 10.59 -2.10
C LEU A 12 11.41 9.90 -1.09
N PRO A 13 12.41 10.62 -0.53
CA PRO A 13 13.26 10.10 0.52
C PRO A 13 12.56 10.12 1.88
N ALA A 14 13.14 9.43 2.88
CA ALA A 14 12.63 9.31 4.24
C ALA A 14 12.21 10.66 4.85
N GLN A 15 13.03 11.69 4.70
CA GLN A 15 12.76 13.03 5.25
C GLN A 15 11.50 13.68 4.66
N ALA A 16 11.18 13.39 3.40
CA ALA A 16 9.94 13.86 2.77
C ALA A 16 8.75 13.07 3.32
N ILE A 17 8.89 11.76 3.49
CA ILE A 17 7.85 10.90 4.09
C ILE A 17 7.55 11.34 5.53
N GLU A 18 8.57 11.63 6.34
CA GLU A 18 8.42 12.16 7.71
C GLU A 18 7.62 13.48 7.72
N LYS A 19 7.94 14.39 6.80
CA LYS A 19 7.18 15.65 6.64
C LYS A 19 5.72 15.40 6.26
N MET A 20 5.46 14.41 5.39
CA MET A 20 4.10 14.04 5.00
C MET A 20 3.31 13.44 6.17
N VAL A 21 3.95 12.65 7.02
CA VAL A 21 3.34 12.14 8.27
C VAL A 21 3.02 13.31 9.21
N ALA A 22 3.97 14.21 9.45
CA ALA A 22 3.76 15.39 10.30
C ALA A 22 2.66 16.32 9.76
N ALA A 23 2.52 16.45 8.44
CA ALA A 23 1.48 17.23 7.78
C ALA A 23 0.11 16.51 7.70
N GLY A 24 0.00 15.26 8.19
CA GLY A 24 -1.23 14.48 8.13
C GLY A 24 -1.62 14.01 6.71
N GLN A 25 -0.68 14.00 5.78
CA GLN A 25 -0.86 13.44 4.43
C GLN A 25 -0.75 11.90 4.42
N ILE A 26 -0.02 11.36 5.40
CA ILE A 26 -0.03 9.94 5.77
C ILE A 26 -0.57 9.89 7.20
N ARG A 27 -1.71 9.26 7.39
CA ARG A 27 -2.42 9.18 8.67
C ARG A 27 -2.45 7.74 9.15
N SER A 28 -2.55 7.54 10.46
CA SER A 28 -2.79 6.23 11.04
C SER A 28 -3.44 6.39 12.42
N ARG A 29 -4.26 5.41 12.81
CA ARG A 29 -4.87 5.39 14.16
C ARG A 29 -3.84 5.29 15.28
N ALA A 30 -2.79 4.47 15.06
CA ALA A 30 -1.65 4.40 15.94
C ALA A 30 -0.51 5.24 15.36
N PRO A 31 0.32 5.91 16.15
CA PRO A 31 1.45 6.69 15.65
C PRO A 31 2.32 5.90 14.67
N VAL A 32 2.78 6.54 13.61
CA VAL A 32 3.79 5.97 12.72
C VAL A 32 5.08 5.81 13.51
N LEU A 33 5.66 4.62 13.46
CA LEU A 33 6.88 4.30 14.19
C LEU A 33 8.12 4.72 13.40
N PRO A 34 9.21 5.16 14.04
CA PRO A 34 10.43 5.58 13.33
C PRO A 34 11.00 4.48 12.43
N ASP A 35 10.97 3.21 12.87
CA ASP A 35 11.46 2.06 12.11
C ASP A 35 10.52 1.62 10.97
N GLN A 36 9.36 2.26 10.83
CA GLN A 36 8.41 2.06 9.75
C GLN A 36 8.83 2.85 8.50
N ILE A 37 9.53 3.97 8.68
CA ILE A 37 10.03 4.80 7.59
C ILE A 37 11.42 4.29 7.18
N GLN A 38 11.51 3.87 5.92
CA GLN A 38 12.71 3.35 5.28
C GLN A 38 13.32 4.45 4.39
N PRO A 39 14.56 4.33 3.88
CA PRO A 39 15.22 5.40 3.11
C PRO A 39 14.38 5.98 1.95
N SER A 40 13.50 5.18 1.32
CA SER A 40 12.67 5.60 0.18
C SER A 40 11.27 4.97 0.17
N SER A 41 10.79 4.51 1.32
CA SER A 41 9.45 3.90 1.44
C SER A 41 8.94 3.96 2.88
N ILE A 42 7.67 3.69 3.07
CA ILE A 42 7.05 3.46 4.37
C ILE A 42 6.46 2.05 4.40
N ASP A 43 6.73 1.31 5.46
CA ASP A 43 6.12 0.01 5.72
C ASP A 43 4.65 0.19 6.13
N LEU A 44 3.76 -0.59 5.55
CA LEU A 44 2.33 -0.54 5.83
C LEU A 44 1.94 -1.65 6.81
N ARG A 45 1.14 -1.30 7.83
CA ARG A 45 0.75 -2.20 8.94
C ARG A 45 -0.64 -2.79 8.72
N LEU A 46 -0.80 -4.07 8.98
CA LEU A 46 -2.11 -4.72 9.01
C LEU A 46 -3.00 -4.09 10.10
N GLY A 47 -4.28 -3.91 9.78
CA GLY A 47 -5.31 -3.48 10.72
C GLY A 47 -5.74 -4.59 11.67
N SER A 48 -6.85 -4.36 12.36
CA SER A 48 -7.38 -5.29 13.40
C SER A 48 -8.21 -6.44 12.85
N GLU A 49 -8.53 -6.46 11.57
CA GLU A 49 -9.40 -7.45 10.94
C GLU A 49 -8.83 -7.93 9.61
N ALA A 50 -9.10 -9.19 9.27
CA ALA A 50 -8.88 -9.73 7.94
C ALA A 50 -10.17 -10.37 7.43
N PHE A 51 -10.53 -10.07 6.20
CA PHE A 51 -11.73 -10.60 5.57
C PHE A 51 -11.34 -11.69 4.57
N ARG A 52 -11.67 -12.94 4.88
CA ARG A 52 -11.59 -14.01 3.88
C ARG A 52 -12.65 -13.78 2.81
N VAL A 53 -12.22 -13.77 1.56
CA VAL A 53 -13.08 -13.50 0.41
C VAL A 53 -13.09 -14.69 -0.56
N ARG A 54 -14.19 -14.82 -1.32
CA ARG A 54 -14.33 -15.92 -2.29
C ARG A 54 -13.45 -15.77 -3.53
N ALA A 55 -13.07 -14.54 -3.85
CA ALA A 55 -12.24 -14.22 -5.02
C ALA A 55 -11.51 -12.89 -4.80
N SER A 56 -10.39 -12.71 -5.49
CA SER A 56 -9.71 -11.43 -5.65
C SER A 56 -10.60 -10.44 -6.42
N PHE A 57 -10.55 -9.17 -6.07
CA PHE A 57 -11.29 -8.10 -6.74
C PHE A 57 -10.58 -6.75 -6.66
N LEU A 58 -10.96 -5.83 -7.56
CA LEU A 58 -10.67 -4.41 -7.51
C LEU A 58 -11.98 -3.62 -7.39
N ALA A 59 -11.89 -2.40 -6.87
CA ALA A 59 -13.04 -1.51 -6.77
C ALA A 59 -13.55 -1.02 -8.13
N ASN A 60 -12.65 -0.91 -9.13
CA ASN A 60 -12.93 -0.54 -10.53
C ASN A 60 -13.51 0.86 -10.75
N GLY A 61 -13.27 1.79 -9.84
CA GLY A 61 -13.70 3.18 -9.98
C GLY A 61 -15.16 3.48 -9.58
N ASP A 62 -15.99 2.44 -9.38
CA ASP A 62 -17.42 2.62 -9.16
C ASP A 62 -17.88 2.23 -7.74
N ALA A 63 -16.95 1.72 -6.93
CA ALA A 63 -17.27 1.18 -5.62
C ALA A 63 -16.07 1.32 -4.66
N THR A 64 -16.36 1.31 -3.38
CA THR A 64 -15.35 1.17 -2.33
C THR A 64 -15.03 -0.30 -2.08
N ILE A 65 -13.85 -0.58 -1.53
CA ILE A 65 -13.51 -1.93 -1.08
C ILE A 65 -14.49 -2.43 -0.03
N THR A 66 -14.96 -1.55 0.85
CA THR A 66 -15.97 -1.89 1.87
C THR A 66 -17.26 -2.42 1.24
N SER A 67 -17.79 -1.75 0.20
CA SER A 67 -19.02 -2.20 -0.48
C SER A 67 -18.83 -3.53 -1.22
N LYS A 68 -17.65 -3.76 -1.79
CA LYS A 68 -17.31 -5.06 -2.41
C LYS A 68 -17.17 -6.17 -1.37
N LEU A 69 -16.62 -5.89 -0.20
CA LEU A 69 -16.51 -6.86 0.90
C LEU A 69 -17.87 -7.40 1.33
N GLU A 70 -18.95 -6.61 1.30
CA GLU A 70 -20.31 -7.09 1.59
C GLU A 70 -20.75 -8.25 0.68
N GLN A 71 -20.28 -8.26 -0.56
CA GLN A 71 -20.63 -9.28 -1.56
C GLN A 71 -19.67 -10.47 -1.56
N TYR A 72 -18.39 -10.25 -1.29
CA TYR A 72 -17.32 -11.24 -1.48
C TYR A 72 -16.84 -11.89 -0.20
N ARG A 73 -17.13 -11.31 0.97
CA ARG A 73 -16.70 -11.80 2.28
C ARG A 73 -17.37 -13.14 2.63
N LEU A 74 -16.55 -14.10 3.02
CA LEU A 74 -16.98 -15.38 3.57
C LEU A 74 -17.06 -15.33 5.10
N HIS A 75 -15.98 -14.83 5.74
CA HIS A 75 -15.94 -14.58 7.18
C HIS A 75 -14.87 -13.54 7.54
N THR A 76 -14.88 -13.10 8.78
CA THR A 76 -13.92 -12.13 9.34
C THR A 76 -13.05 -12.80 10.38
N LEU A 77 -11.75 -12.49 10.37
CA LEU A 77 -10.78 -12.88 11.39
C LEU A 77 -10.42 -11.64 12.23
N ASP A 78 -10.34 -11.83 13.53
CA ASP A 78 -9.84 -10.82 14.49
C ASP A 78 -8.32 -10.93 14.57
N LEU A 79 -7.60 -9.90 14.10
CA LEU A 79 -6.14 -9.80 14.13
C LEU A 79 -5.60 -9.11 15.38
N THR A 80 -6.45 -8.67 16.31
CA THR A 80 -5.98 -8.18 17.63
C THR A 80 -5.31 -9.31 18.42
N ARG A 81 -5.57 -10.55 18.02
CA ARG A 81 -4.89 -11.79 18.43
C ARG A 81 -4.25 -12.47 17.21
N PRO A 82 -3.22 -13.31 17.41
CA PRO A 82 -2.68 -14.11 16.33
C PRO A 82 -3.77 -14.93 15.63
N ALA A 83 -3.87 -14.80 14.30
CA ALA A 83 -4.84 -15.52 13.48
C ALA A 83 -4.16 -16.19 12.30
N VAL A 84 -4.68 -17.34 11.88
CA VAL A 84 -4.14 -18.12 10.76
C VAL A 84 -4.76 -17.64 9.45
N LEU A 85 -3.91 -17.25 8.50
CA LEU A 85 -4.27 -17.13 7.11
C LEU A 85 -3.94 -18.44 6.40
N GLU A 86 -4.95 -19.14 5.92
CA GLU A 86 -4.82 -20.46 5.32
C GLU A 86 -4.21 -20.39 3.93
N LYS A 87 -3.37 -21.37 3.61
CA LYS A 87 -2.77 -21.54 2.28
C LYS A 87 -3.84 -21.52 1.18
N GLY A 88 -3.57 -20.74 0.12
CA GLY A 88 -4.43 -20.65 -1.08
C GLY A 88 -5.70 -19.83 -0.90
N CYS A 89 -5.96 -19.31 0.30
CA CYS A 89 -7.12 -18.48 0.57
C CYS A 89 -6.80 -17.01 0.39
N VAL A 90 -7.75 -16.25 -0.15
CA VAL A 90 -7.60 -14.81 -0.38
C VAL A 90 -8.18 -14.04 0.80
N TYR A 91 -7.40 -13.12 1.34
CA TYR A 91 -7.78 -12.23 2.44
C TYR A 91 -7.62 -10.78 2.02
N ILE A 92 -8.61 -9.95 2.35
CA ILE A 92 -8.50 -8.50 2.27
C ILE A 92 -8.33 -7.98 3.70
N VAL A 93 -7.26 -7.23 3.93
CA VAL A 93 -6.91 -6.69 5.24
C VAL A 93 -6.84 -5.17 5.14
N PRO A 94 -7.73 -4.42 5.81
CA PRO A 94 -7.56 -2.97 5.93
C PRO A 94 -6.21 -2.68 6.58
N LEU A 95 -5.49 -1.69 6.06
CA LEU A 95 -4.24 -1.24 6.65
C LEU A 95 -4.49 -0.16 7.70
N GLN A 96 -3.53 0.06 8.58
CA GLN A 96 -3.64 1.11 9.60
C GLN A 96 -3.41 2.50 9.01
N GLU A 97 -2.67 2.58 7.92
CA GLU A 97 -2.34 3.81 7.21
C GLU A 97 -3.47 4.20 6.25
N GLU A 98 -3.75 5.50 6.24
CA GLU A 98 -4.65 6.17 5.31
C GLU A 98 -3.90 7.32 4.64
N LEU A 99 -4.25 7.66 3.43
CA LEU A 99 -3.57 8.70 2.66
C LEU A 99 -4.49 9.89 2.40
N ALA A 100 -3.87 11.08 2.36
CA ALA A 100 -4.43 12.33 1.90
C ALA A 100 -3.36 13.04 1.06
N LEU A 101 -3.05 12.46 -0.11
CA LEU A 101 -1.95 12.91 -0.94
C LEU A 101 -2.26 14.21 -1.69
N PRO A 102 -1.27 15.11 -1.85
CA PRO A 102 -1.35 16.19 -2.81
C PRO A 102 -1.48 15.67 -4.25
N GLU A 103 -2.08 16.47 -5.15
CA GLU A 103 -2.33 16.10 -6.54
C GLU A 103 -1.07 15.70 -7.36
N HIS A 104 0.10 16.15 -6.94
CA HIS A 104 1.37 15.86 -7.61
C HIS A 104 2.14 14.67 -6.99
N ILE A 105 1.57 14.01 -5.97
CA ILE A 105 2.15 12.84 -5.31
C ILE A 105 1.32 11.61 -5.61
N SER A 106 1.98 10.58 -6.13
CA SER A 106 1.44 9.24 -6.35
C SER A 106 2.21 8.20 -5.54
N GLY A 107 1.78 6.93 -5.59
CA GLY A 107 2.48 5.87 -4.90
C GLY A 107 2.45 4.53 -5.64
N LYS A 108 3.43 3.69 -5.31
CA LYS A 108 3.48 2.29 -5.73
C LYS A 108 3.90 1.42 -4.56
N ALA A 109 3.11 0.40 -4.28
CA ALA A 109 3.42 -0.56 -3.24
C ALA A 109 4.11 -1.80 -3.80
N ASN A 110 4.80 -2.51 -2.93
CA ASN A 110 5.36 -3.83 -3.19
C ASN A 110 5.34 -4.65 -1.89
N PRO A 111 5.29 -5.98 -1.97
CA PRO A 111 5.60 -6.82 -0.82
C PRO A 111 6.99 -6.51 -0.27
N LYS A 112 7.16 -6.63 1.03
CA LYS A 112 8.52 -6.63 1.61
C LYS A 112 9.26 -7.87 1.14
N SER A 113 10.59 -7.77 0.99
CA SER A 113 11.41 -8.90 0.52
C SER A 113 11.29 -10.14 1.45
N SER A 114 11.11 -9.92 2.76
CA SER A 114 10.84 -10.99 3.73
C SER A 114 9.51 -11.70 3.45
N THR A 115 8.46 -10.94 3.08
CA THR A 115 7.14 -11.46 2.72
C THR A 115 7.21 -12.30 1.44
N GLY A 116 7.91 -11.79 0.41
CA GLY A 116 8.11 -12.52 -0.86
C GLY A 116 8.91 -13.82 -0.68
N ARG A 117 9.95 -13.81 0.18
CA ARG A 117 10.73 -15.02 0.48
C ARG A 117 9.93 -16.13 1.17
N LEU A 118 8.87 -15.78 1.88
CA LEU A 118 7.94 -16.73 2.49
C LEU A 118 6.81 -17.16 1.55
N ASP A 119 6.85 -16.73 0.28
CA ASP A 119 5.80 -16.98 -0.71
C ASP A 119 4.40 -16.53 -0.24
N ILE A 120 4.36 -15.40 0.47
CA ILE A 120 3.14 -14.73 0.86
C ILE A 120 2.85 -13.67 -0.20
N PHE A 121 1.95 -13.99 -1.11
CA PHE A 121 1.53 -13.05 -2.14
C PHE A 121 0.74 -11.92 -1.51
N THR A 122 1.22 -10.68 -1.68
CA THR A 122 0.60 -9.49 -1.07
C THR A 122 0.52 -8.38 -2.10
N ARG A 123 -0.67 -7.79 -2.26
CA ARG A 123 -0.91 -6.65 -3.17
C ARG A 123 -1.64 -5.53 -2.46
N LEU A 124 -1.31 -4.28 -2.79
CA LEU A 124 -2.07 -3.13 -2.33
C LEU A 124 -3.31 -2.92 -3.19
N ILE A 125 -4.41 -2.56 -2.53
CA ILE A 125 -5.66 -2.12 -3.16
C ILE A 125 -6.07 -0.79 -2.54
N THR A 126 -6.57 0.12 -3.36
CA THR A 126 -7.17 1.40 -2.94
C THR A 126 -8.66 1.42 -3.25
N ASP A 127 -9.42 2.24 -2.53
CA ASP A 127 -10.79 2.56 -2.90
C ASP A 127 -10.80 3.15 -4.32
N GLU A 128 -11.80 2.78 -5.12
CA GLU A 128 -11.92 3.17 -6.53
C GLU A 128 -10.75 2.74 -7.44
N GLY A 129 -9.78 1.98 -6.90
CA GLY A 129 -8.59 1.53 -7.62
C GLY A 129 -8.91 0.62 -8.81
N ARG A 130 -8.26 0.87 -9.95
CA ARG A 130 -8.35 0.08 -11.18
C ARG A 130 -7.16 -0.84 -11.39
N GLN A 131 -6.12 -0.66 -10.59
CA GLN A 131 -4.88 -1.43 -10.66
C GLN A 131 -4.41 -1.79 -9.27
N PHE A 132 -3.84 -2.98 -9.15
CA PHE A 132 -3.13 -3.37 -7.94
C PHE A 132 -1.82 -2.59 -7.81
N GLU A 133 -1.32 -2.44 -6.59
CA GLU A 133 -0.05 -1.82 -6.25
C GLU A 133 0.01 -0.31 -6.48
N MET A 134 -0.96 0.29 -7.15
CA MET A 134 -0.94 1.69 -7.53
C MET A 134 -1.79 2.55 -6.59
N VAL A 135 -1.21 3.68 -6.19
CA VAL A 135 -1.91 4.78 -5.52
C VAL A 135 -1.91 5.97 -6.49
N PRO A 136 -3.07 6.36 -7.03
CA PRO A 136 -3.12 7.48 -7.97
C PRO A 136 -2.69 8.79 -7.30
N ALA A 137 -2.25 9.74 -8.12
CA ALA A 137 -1.91 11.07 -7.65
C ALA A 137 -3.14 11.74 -7.03
N GLY A 138 -2.94 12.45 -5.92
CA GLY A 138 -4.04 13.08 -5.20
C GLY A 138 -4.99 12.12 -4.47
N TYR A 139 -4.59 10.88 -4.23
CA TYR A 139 -5.45 9.89 -3.57
C TYR A 139 -5.75 10.27 -2.12
N HIS A 140 -7.03 10.23 -1.78
CA HIS A 140 -7.54 10.41 -0.42
C HIS A 140 -8.38 9.20 -0.03
N GLY A 141 -7.92 8.40 0.94
CA GLY A 141 -8.68 7.23 1.36
C GLY A 141 -7.86 6.20 2.11
N ARG A 142 -8.53 5.07 2.35
CA ARG A 142 -7.97 3.91 3.03
C ARG A 142 -7.12 3.07 2.09
N LEU A 143 -6.21 2.33 2.70
CA LEU A 143 -5.41 1.32 2.03
C LEU A 143 -5.80 -0.07 2.50
N TYR A 144 -5.71 -1.03 1.60
CA TYR A 144 -6.00 -2.44 1.89
C TYR A 144 -4.91 -3.32 1.30
N ALA A 145 -4.58 -4.41 2.00
CA ALA A 145 -3.72 -5.46 1.45
C ALA A 145 -4.58 -6.67 1.07
N GLU A 146 -4.43 -7.14 -0.16
CA GLU A 146 -4.80 -8.50 -0.49
C GLU A 146 -3.65 -9.42 -0.11
N VAL A 147 -3.91 -10.45 0.67
CA VAL A 147 -2.90 -11.38 1.17
C VAL A 147 -3.31 -12.81 0.82
N VAL A 148 -2.41 -13.55 0.17
CA VAL A 148 -2.62 -14.96 -0.19
C VAL A 148 -1.37 -15.76 0.15
N PRO A 149 -1.34 -16.54 1.23
CA PRO A 149 -0.26 -17.48 1.49
C PRO A 149 -0.25 -18.58 0.41
N ARG A 150 0.87 -18.79 -0.27
CA ARG A 150 0.93 -19.70 -1.44
C ARG A 150 1.43 -21.09 -1.08
N THR A 151 2.46 -21.19 -0.26
CA THR A 151 3.14 -22.44 0.06
C THR A 151 2.65 -23.08 1.35
N PHE A 152 2.40 -22.30 2.39
CA PHE A 152 1.94 -22.78 3.71
C PHE A 152 1.04 -21.74 4.37
N SER A 153 0.25 -22.15 5.34
CA SER A 153 -0.56 -21.25 6.16
C SER A 153 0.33 -20.43 7.08
N VAL A 154 0.01 -19.17 7.28
CA VAL A 154 0.80 -18.26 8.11
C VAL A 154 -0.01 -17.70 9.26
N VAL A 155 0.64 -17.39 10.37
CA VAL A 155 0.05 -16.67 11.48
C VAL A 155 0.37 -15.18 11.32
N VAL A 156 -0.64 -14.34 11.40
CA VAL A 156 -0.49 -12.89 11.38
C VAL A 156 -1.25 -12.23 12.52
N ARG A 157 -0.88 -11.01 12.83
CA ARG A 157 -1.56 -10.16 13.82
C ARG A 157 -1.60 -8.71 13.36
N GLN A 158 -2.41 -7.91 14.01
CA GLN A 158 -2.44 -6.47 13.84
C GLN A 158 -1.04 -5.86 14.00
N GLY A 159 -0.70 -4.92 13.11
CA GLY A 159 0.57 -4.19 13.14
C GLY A 159 1.71 -4.86 12.38
N GLU A 160 1.55 -6.11 11.93
CA GLU A 160 2.56 -6.74 11.07
C GLU A 160 2.65 -6.02 9.72
N ARG A 161 3.86 -6.03 9.14
CA ARG A 161 4.21 -5.26 7.94
C ARG A 161 4.57 -6.21 6.81
N LEU A 162 3.61 -6.44 5.91
CA LEU A 162 3.80 -7.34 4.77
C LEU A 162 4.16 -6.60 3.48
N SER A 163 3.83 -5.32 3.39
CA SER A 163 4.06 -4.48 2.22
C SER A 163 4.70 -3.15 2.59
N GLN A 164 5.25 -2.49 1.59
CA GLN A 164 5.85 -1.16 1.68
C GLN A 164 5.33 -0.28 0.55
N LEU A 165 5.22 1.02 0.80
CA LEU A 165 4.76 2.02 -0.15
C LEU A 165 5.90 3.00 -0.46
N ARG A 166 6.24 3.15 -1.75
CA ARG A 166 7.06 4.23 -2.26
C ARG A 166 6.15 5.33 -2.78
N LEU A 167 6.51 6.56 -2.45
CA LEU A 167 5.81 7.75 -2.93
C LEU A 167 6.68 8.45 -3.96
N PHE A 168 6.03 9.03 -4.97
CA PHE A 168 6.67 9.65 -6.11
C PHE A 168 6.12 11.05 -6.30
N GLN A 169 7.00 11.99 -6.61
CA GLN A 169 6.62 13.33 -7.00
C GLN A 169 6.71 13.50 -8.51
N GLY A 170 5.62 14.00 -9.11
CA GLY A 170 5.52 14.22 -10.53
C GLY A 170 5.51 12.93 -11.35
N ASP A 171 5.67 13.05 -12.66
CA ASP A 171 5.82 11.92 -13.56
C ASP A 171 7.25 11.38 -13.43
N TYR A 172 7.36 10.15 -12.92
CA TYR A 172 8.63 9.46 -12.68
C TYR A 172 8.95 8.42 -13.76
N ALA A 173 8.02 8.15 -14.67
CA ALA A 173 8.29 7.26 -15.76
C ALA A 173 9.23 7.96 -16.76
N PRO A 174 10.36 7.33 -17.12
CA PRO A 174 11.21 7.88 -18.17
C PRO A 174 10.42 7.94 -19.47
N SER A 175 10.55 9.05 -20.21
CA SER A 175 9.94 9.15 -21.54
C SER A 175 10.62 8.17 -22.52
N ASP A 176 9.86 7.70 -23.51
CA ASP A 176 10.43 6.85 -24.57
C ASP A 176 11.62 7.53 -25.28
N ALA A 177 11.61 8.86 -25.36
CA ALA A 177 12.72 9.62 -25.91
C ALA A 177 14.00 9.49 -25.06
N LEU A 178 13.86 9.62 -23.72
CA LEU A 178 14.99 9.44 -22.80
C LEU A 178 15.51 8.00 -22.83
N LEU A 179 14.62 7.01 -22.88
CA LEU A 179 15.02 5.60 -22.96
C LEU A 179 15.83 5.32 -24.25
N ARG A 180 15.39 5.86 -25.39
CA ARG A 180 16.12 5.72 -26.67
C ARG A 180 17.47 6.44 -26.66
N GLU A 181 17.58 7.56 -25.98
CA GLU A 181 18.85 8.28 -25.82
C GLU A 181 19.84 7.44 -25.01
N LEU A 182 19.40 6.84 -23.89
CA LEU A 182 20.24 5.96 -23.07
C LEU A 182 20.62 4.63 -23.75
N GLU A 183 19.83 4.14 -24.72
CA GLU A 183 20.17 2.95 -25.51
C GLU A 183 21.26 3.22 -26.57
N ASN A 184 21.48 4.49 -26.92
CA ASN A 184 22.45 4.88 -27.94
C ASN A 184 23.82 5.35 -27.40
N GLU A 185 23.99 5.37 -26.04
CA GLU A 185 25.26 5.61 -25.35
C GLU A 185 25.98 4.27 -25.05
#